data_ab1f973446ec6f003fd68229e1f47476
#
_entry.id   ab1f973446ec6f003fd68229e1f47476
#
_cell.length_a   1.000
_cell.length_b   1.000
_cell.length_c   1.000
_cell.angle_alpha   90.00
_cell.angle_beta   90.00
_cell.angle_gamma   90.00
#
_symmetry.space_group_name_H-M   'P 1'
#
loop_
_entity.id
_entity.type
_entity.pdbx_description
1 polymer ?
#
loop_
_entity_poly.entity_id
_entity_poly.type
_entity_poly.pdbx_seq_one_letter_code
_entity_poly.pdbx_strand_id
1 'polypeptide(L)'
;MKLFIDTANIEEIRKASELGIVKGVTTNPSLIAKEGRKLEDVIKEIVSLVDGPISAEVDEGAADHMVSQARELAKIHKNIVIKLPMTADGIRACSILTKEGIHTNVTLVFSVHQALLAFEAGATFISPFMGRMDDAGFDSKKLIEEIVEVKRNFGYKTELIAASIRNLEHVNVAAVAGSDIATIPYKVLMKMVEHPLTTAGLKIFAEASKK
;
A
#
# COMPACT_ATOMS: atom_id res chain seq x y z
N MET A 1 6.55 3.97 10.80
CA MET A 1 5.79 3.72 9.55
C MET A 1 6.71 3.03 8.55
N LYS A 2 6.32 1.88 8.00
CA LYS A 2 7.03 1.21 6.91
C LYS A 2 6.73 1.91 5.57
N LEU A 3 7.65 1.84 4.62
CA LEU A 3 7.45 2.41 3.28
C LEU A 3 7.26 1.28 2.27
N PHE A 4 6.14 1.29 1.56
CA PHE A 4 5.88 0.46 0.39
C PHE A 4 5.95 1.34 -0.86
N ILE A 5 6.18 0.72 -2.00
CA ILE A 5 6.11 1.41 -3.28
C ILE A 5 4.82 1.04 -4.02
N ASP A 6 4.14 2.04 -4.59
CA ASP A 6 2.88 1.90 -5.33
C ASP A 6 3.14 2.00 -6.83
N THR A 7 3.52 0.88 -7.42
CA THR A 7 3.82 0.78 -8.86
C THR A 7 3.87 -0.68 -9.31
N ALA A 8 3.62 -0.91 -10.60
CA ALA A 8 3.85 -2.19 -11.28
C ALA A 8 5.07 -2.13 -12.21
N ASN A 9 5.72 -0.98 -12.32
CA ASN A 9 6.90 -0.80 -13.18
C ASN A 9 8.15 -1.37 -12.50
N ILE A 10 8.74 -2.36 -13.13
CA ILE A 10 9.87 -3.12 -12.59
C ILE A 10 11.11 -2.24 -12.36
N GLU A 11 11.38 -1.31 -13.26
CA GLU A 11 12.53 -0.41 -13.12
C GLU A 11 12.37 0.59 -11.97
N GLU A 12 11.16 1.08 -11.73
CA GLU A 12 10.86 1.91 -10.57
C GLU A 12 11.05 1.12 -9.27
N ILE A 13 10.56 -0.14 -9.23
CA ILE A 13 10.73 -1.01 -8.06
C ILE A 13 12.20 -1.29 -7.80
N ARG A 14 12.97 -1.63 -8.83
CA ARG A 14 14.42 -1.88 -8.73
C ARG A 14 15.15 -0.69 -8.12
N LYS A 15 14.98 0.50 -8.72
CA LYS A 15 15.61 1.74 -8.24
C LYS A 15 15.19 2.12 -6.81
N ALA A 16 13.92 1.93 -6.47
CA ALA A 16 13.45 2.18 -5.11
C ALA A 16 14.04 1.18 -4.12
N SER A 17 14.18 -0.09 -4.50
CA SER A 17 14.76 -1.15 -3.66
C SER A 17 16.25 -0.93 -3.37
N GLU A 18 17.00 -0.33 -4.31
CA GLU A 18 18.40 0.05 -4.12
C GLU A 18 18.61 1.06 -2.97
N LEU A 19 17.57 1.82 -2.59
CA LEU A 19 17.62 2.69 -1.41
C LEU A 19 17.60 1.90 -0.08
N GLY A 20 17.28 0.61 -0.09
CA GLY A 20 17.25 -0.26 1.10
C GLY A 20 16.09 0.00 2.08
N ILE A 21 15.14 0.87 1.74
CA ILE A 21 14.06 1.33 2.61
C ILE A 21 12.68 0.77 2.25
N VAL A 22 12.51 0.20 1.06
CA VAL A 22 11.24 -0.37 0.60
C VAL A 22 10.99 -1.71 1.29
N LYS A 23 9.82 -1.84 1.92
CA LYS A 23 9.42 -3.01 2.70
C LYS A 23 8.27 -3.81 2.10
N GLY A 24 7.77 -3.40 0.94
CA GLY A 24 6.68 -4.07 0.22
C GLY A 24 6.25 -3.30 -1.02
N VAL A 25 5.34 -3.89 -1.77
CA VAL A 25 4.83 -3.33 -3.03
C VAL A 25 3.31 -3.43 -3.06
N THR A 26 2.65 -2.36 -3.48
CA THR A 26 1.23 -2.44 -3.86
C THR A 26 1.10 -2.29 -5.38
N THR A 27 0.27 -3.13 -5.96
CA THR A 27 -0.17 -2.99 -7.33
C THR A 27 -1.68 -2.81 -7.40
N ASN A 28 -2.18 -2.45 -8.56
CA ASN A 28 -3.62 -2.42 -8.84
C ASN A 28 -3.86 -2.63 -10.35
N PRO A 29 -5.10 -2.95 -10.78
CA PRO A 29 -5.39 -3.22 -12.18
C PRO A 29 -4.96 -2.10 -13.13
N SER A 30 -5.08 -0.83 -12.72
CA SER A 30 -4.68 0.31 -13.54
C SER A 30 -3.17 0.40 -13.73
N LEU A 31 -2.39 0.05 -12.70
CA LEU A 31 -0.92 0.01 -12.79
C LEU A 31 -0.46 -1.15 -13.67
N ILE A 32 -1.05 -2.34 -13.48
CA ILE A 32 -0.75 -3.53 -14.30
C ILE A 32 -1.10 -3.28 -15.79
N ALA A 33 -2.26 -2.67 -16.05
CA ALA A 33 -2.67 -2.35 -17.42
C ALA A 33 -1.70 -1.42 -18.15
N LYS A 34 -1.08 -0.47 -17.43
CA LYS A 34 -0.07 0.43 -18.00
C LYS A 34 1.19 -0.29 -18.46
N GLU A 35 1.55 -1.38 -17.81
CA GLU A 35 2.72 -2.19 -18.20
C GLU A 35 2.42 -3.09 -19.42
N GLY A 36 1.14 -3.26 -19.83
CA GLY A 36 0.75 -4.10 -20.96
C GLY A 36 1.07 -5.59 -20.77
N ARG A 37 1.21 -6.05 -19.53
CA ARG A 37 1.63 -7.40 -19.14
C ARG A 37 0.56 -8.08 -18.30
N LYS A 38 0.65 -9.40 -18.18
CA LYS A 38 -0.21 -10.17 -17.27
C LYS A 38 0.21 -9.97 -15.82
N LEU A 39 -0.78 -9.92 -14.92
CA LEU A 39 -0.58 -9.73 -13.48
C LEU A 39 0.42 -10.75 -12.91
N GLU A 40 0.25 -12.03 -13.24
CA GLU A 40 1.07 -13.11 -12.70
C GLU A 40 2.55 -12.98 -13.11
N ASP A 41 2.82 -12.51 -14.34
CA ASP A 41 4.18 -12.34 -14.83
C ASP A 41 4.88 -11.17 -14.15
N VAL A 42 4.15 -10.06 -13.95
CA VAL A 42 4.65 -8.89 -13.21
C VAL A 42 4.96 -9.25 -11.76
N ILE A 43 4.03 -9.96 -11.08
CA ILE A 43 4.21 -10.36 -9.69
C ILE A 43 5.39 -11.30 -9.49
N LYS A 44 5.58 -12.30 -10.38
CA LYS A 44 6.74 -13.19 -10.33
C LYS A 44 8.07 -12.45 -10.41
N GLU A 45 8.12 -11.36 -11.15
CA GLU A 45 9.31 -10.53 -11.24
C GLU A 45 9.49 -9.65 -9.97
N ILE A 46 8.40 -9.06 -9.46
CA ILE A 46 8.42 -8.24 -8.24
C ILE A 46 8.93 -9.05 -7.04
N VAL A 47 8.50 -10.31 -6.87
CA VAL A 47 8.93 -11.14 -5.74
C VAL A 47 10.43 -11.42 -5.72
N SER A 48 11.12 -11.32 -6.86
CA SER A 48 12.57 -11.45 -6.95
C SER A 48 13.33 -10.17 -6.53
N LEU A 49 12.66 -9.02 -6.48
CA LEU A 49 13.25 -7.72 -6.20
C LEU A 49 12.99 -7.24 -4.77
N VAL A 50 11.85 -7.61 -4.18
CA VAL A 50 11.43 -7.14 -2.85
C VAL A 50 11.05 -8.32 -1.97
N ASP A 51 11.79 -8.50 -0.87
CA ASP A 51 11.43 -9.48 0.16
C ASP A 51 10.50 -8.83 1.18
N GLY A 52 9.20 -8.83 0.87
CA GLY A 52 8.14 -8.25 1.69
C GLY A 52 6.77 -8.46 1.07
N PRO A 53 5.70 -7.98 1.73
CA PRO A 53 4.33 -8.12 1.21
C PRO A 53 4.14 -7.49 -0.16
N ILE A 54 3.49 -8.22 -1.07
CA ILE A 54 3.18 -7.76 -2.43
C ILE A 54 1.69 -7.91 -2.66
N SER A 55 0.98 -6.80 -2.76
CA SER A 55 -0.47 -6.80 -2.97
C SER A 55 -0.81 -7.07 -4.44
N ALA A 56 -1.52 -8.18 -4.67
CA ALA A 56 -2.07 -8.61 -5.95
C ALA A 56 -3.60 -8.55 -5.90
N GLU A 57 -4.20 -7.70 -6.72
CA GLU A 57 -5.65 -7.46 -6.71
C GLU A 57 -6.38 -8.46 -7.59
N VAL A 58 -7.42 -9.10 -7.03
CA VAL A 58 -8.33 -9.97 -7.77
C VAL A 58 -9.35 -9.15 -8.54
N ASP A 59 -9.94 -9.75 -9.56
CA ASP A 59 -11.05 -9.14 -10.31
C ASP A 59 -12.28 -9.02 -9.42
N GLU A 60 -13.02 -7.92 -9.56
CA GLU A 60 -14.27 -7.72 -8.85
C GLU A 60 -15.32 -8.77 -9.29
N GLY A 61 -16.10 -9.29 -8.33
CA GLY A 61 -17.12 -10.27 -8.59
C GLY A 61 -17.72 -10.89 -7.33
N ALA A 62 -18.41 -11.99 -7.49
CA ALA A 62 -18.92 -12.77 -6.36
C ALA A 62 -17.77 -13.29 -5.47
N ALA A 63 -18.03 -13.43 -4.17
CA ALA A 63 -17.01 -13.86 -3.21
C ALA A 63 -16.31 -15.17 -3.60
N ASP A 64 -17.06 -16.15 -4.06
CA ASP A 64 -16.52 -17.47 -4.45
C ASP A 64 -15.58 -17.37 -5.67
N HIS A 65 -15.85 -16.45 -6.61
CA HIS A 65 -14.95 -16.15 -7.74
C HIS A 65 -13.65 -15.52 -7.24
N MET A 66 -13.74 -14.47 -6.42
CA MET A 66 -12.57 -13.82 -5.83
C MET A 66 -11.72 -14.80 -5.00
N VAL A 67 -12.34 -15.67 -4.20
CA VAL A 67 -11.64 -16.69 -3.41
C VAL A 67 -10.92 -17.70 -4.31
N SER A 68 -11.54 -18.14 -5.41
CA SER A 68 -10.90 -19.05 -6.36
C SER A 68 -9.66 -18.43 -6.99
N GLN A 69 -9.76 -17.21 -7.47
CA GLN A 69 -8.63 -16.48 -8.07
C GLN A 69 -7.53 -16.18 -7.01
N ALA A 70 -7.94 -15.80 -5.80
CA ALA A 70 -7.02 -15.54 -4.68
C ALA A 70 -6.15 -16.75 -4.34
N ARG A 71 -6.72 -17.95 -4.31
CA ARG A 71 -6.00 -19.19 -4.03
C ARG A 71 -4.93 -19.48 -5.10
N GLU A 72 -5.21 -19.17 -6.36
CA GLU A 72 -4.22 -19.35 -7.43
C GLU A 72 -3.09 -18.32 -7.32
N LEU A 73 -3.41 -17.03 -7.08
CA LEU A 73 -2.40 -16.00 -6.89
C LEU A 73 -1.52 -16.26 -5.67
N ALA A 74 -2.09 -16.72 -4.57
CA ALA A 74 -1.35 -17.02 -3.34
C ALA A 74 -0.29 -18.12 -3.52
N LYS A 75 -0.47 -19.04 -4.47
CA LYS A 75 0.50 -20.11 -4.80
C LYS A 75 1.77 -19.58 -5.46
N ILE A 76 1.76 -18.37 -6.03
CA ILE A 76 2.90 -17.81 -6.74
C ILE A 76 4.10 -17.60 -5.80
N HIS A 77 3.84 -17.04 -4.62
CA HIS A 77 4.89 -16.81 -3.61
C HIS A 77 4.28 -16.52 -2.23
N LYS A 78 4.99 -16.88 -1.16
CA LYS A 78 4.59 -16.66 0.25
C LYS A 78 4.32 -15.19 0.62
N ASN A 79 4.95 -14.26 -0.11
CA ASN A 79 4.82 -12.81 0.14
C ASN A 79 3.59 -12.19 -0.55
N ILE A 80 2.81 -12.99 -1.29
CA ILE A 80 1.61 -12.47 -1.96
C ILE A 80 0.53 -12.18 -0.92
N VAL A 81 -0.02 -10.97 -1.03
CA VAL A 81 -1.17 -10.50 -0.26
C VAL A 81 -2.32 -10.24 -1.22
N ILE A 82 -3.41 -10.93 -1.01
CA ILE A 82 -4.58 -10.81 -1.90
C ILE A 82 -5.31 -9.51 -1.63
N LYS A 83 -5.39 -8.66 -2.64
CA LYS A 83 -6.07 -7.38 -2.54
C LYS A 83 -7.52 -7.52 -3.00
N LEU A 84 -8.46 -7.13 -2.13
CA LEU A 84 -9.90 -7.33 -2.23
C LEU A 84 -10.64 -6.00 -2.14
N PRO A 85 -11.67 -5.75 -2.97
CA PRO A 85 -12.43 -4.51 -2.91
C PRO A 85 -13.30 -4.43 -1.64
N MET A 86 -13.57 -3.21 -1.15
CA MET A 86 -14.47 -2.95 -0.02
C MET A 86 -15.94 -3.08 -0.46
N THR A 87 -16.37 -4.31 -0.71
CA THR A 87 -17.74 -4.72 -1.03
C THR A 87 -18.20 -5.81 -0.07
N ALA A 88 -19.49 -6.12 -0.02
CA ALA A 88 -20.00 -7.23 0.79
C ALA A 88 -19.34 -8.57 0.42
N ASP A 89 -19.19 -8.84 -0.89
CA ASP A 89 -18.50 -10.03 -1.39
C ASP A 89 -17.01 -10.00 -1.10
N GLY A 90 -16.35 -8.83 -1.19
CA GLY A 90 -14.93 -8.66 -0.83
C GLY A 90 -14.66 -8.92 0.65
N ILE A 91 -15.54 -8.47 1.55
CA ILE A 91 -15.45 -8.74 2.99
C ILE A 91 -15.71 -10.23 3.27
N ARG A 92 -16.68 -10.87 2.59
CA ARG A 92 -16.90 -12.31 2.69
C ARG A 92 -15.69 -13.10 2.22
N ALA A 93 -15.11 -12.74 1.07
CA ALA A 93 -13.88 -13.37 0.56
C ALA A 93 -12.71 -13.18 1.53
N CYS A 94 -12.53 -11.99 2.11
CA CYS A 94 -11.52 -11.71 3.13
C CYS A 94 -11.66 -12.67 4.32
N SER A 95 -12.86 -12.80 4.88
CA SER A 95 -13.12 -13.70 6.02
C SER A 95 -12.83 -15.18 5.71
N ILE A 96 -13.12 -15.64 4.47
CA ILE A 96 -12.81 -17.00 4.03
C ILE A 96 -11.31 -17.20 3.94
N LEU A 97 -10.61 -16.32 3.21
CA LEU A 97 -9.17 -16.41 2.96
C LEU A 97 -8.33 -16.29 4.24
N THR A 98 -8.75 -15.43 5.17
CA THR A 98 -8.07 -15.29 6.47
C THR A 98 -8.11 -16.60 7.26
N LYS A 99 -9.24 -17.33 7.26
CA LYS A 99 -9.36 -18.65 7.92
C LYS A 99 -8.48 -19.72 7.26
N GLU A 100 -8.15 -19.54 5.99
CA GLU A 100 -7.23 -20.40 5.23
C GLU A 100 -5.74 -19.99 5.42
N GLY A 101 -5.46 -18.94 6.20
CA GLY A 101 -4.11 -18.42 6.41
C GLY A 101 -3.56 -17.61 5.24
N ILE A 102 -4.41 -17.21 4.30
CA ILE A 102 -4.03 -16.36 3.16
C ILE A 102 -4.10 -14.89 3.59
N HIS A 103 -3.02 -14.15 3.42
CA HIS A 103 -2.96 -12.73 3.75
C HIS A 103 -3.79 -11.89 2.79
N THR A 104 -4.53 -10.93 3.33
CA THR A 104 -5.45 -10.07 2.58
C THR A 104 -5.18 -8.58 2.82
N ASN A 105 -5.50 -7.77 1.81
CA ASN A 105 -5.49 -6.30 1.86
C ASN A 105 -6.84 -5.79 1.35
N VAL A 106 -7.71 -5.35 2.25
CA VAL A 106 -9.00 -4.76 1.84
C VAL A 106 -8.76 -3.33 1.38
N THR A 107 -9.06 -3.08 0.10
CA THR A 107 -8.78 -1.81 -0.60
C THR A 107 -10.04 -0.98 -0.85
N LEU A 108 -9.87 0.28 -1.27
CA LEU A 108 -10.96 1.23 -1.49
C LEU A 108 -11.74 1.52 -0.20
N VAL A 109 -11.02 1.69 0.89
CA VAL A 109 -11.58 2.08 2.17
C VAL A 109 -11.66 3.61 2.24
N PHE A 110 -12.87 4.14 2.52
CA PHE A 110 -13.17 5.57 2.56
C PHE A 110 -13.89 6.02 3.83
N SER A 111 -14.07 5.12 4.80
CA SER A 111 -14.73 5.45 6.07
C SER A 111 -14.30 4.54 7.20
N VAL A 112 -14.49 5.01 8.44
CA VAL A 112 -14.18 4.22 9.64
C VAL A 112 -15.03 2.95 9.73
N HIS A 113 -16.32 3.01 9.40
CA HIS A 113 -17.18 1.81 9.43
C HIS A 113 -16.78 0.78 8.38
N GLN A 114 -16.25 1.17 7.22
CA GLN A 114 -15.65 0.24 6.28
C GLN A 114 -14.39 -0.41 6.86
N ALA A 115 -13.53 0.37 7.51
CA ALA A 115 -12.35 -0.17 8.19
C ALA A 115 -12.72 -1.18 9.27
N LEU A 116 -13.76 -0.91 10.07
CA LEU A 116 -14.29 -1.85 11.08
C LEU A 116 -14.70 -3.20 10.47
N LEU A 117 -15.43 -3.19 9.34
CA LEU A 117 -15.81 -4.43 8.66
C LEU A 117 -14.59 -5.24 8.23
N ALA A 118 -13.55 -4.58 7.71
CA ALA A 118 -12.31 -5.26 7.31
C ALA A 118 -11.51 -5.78 8.51
N PHE A 119 -11.47 -5.05 9.63
CA PHE A 119 -10.86 -5.51 10.87
C PHE A 119 -11.53 -6.78 11.39
N GLU A 120 -12.87 -6.78 11.48
CA GLU A 120 -13.65 -7.93 11.93
C GLU A 120 -13.57 -9.14 10.97
N ALA A 121 -13.39 -8.90 9.66
CA ALA A 121 -13.13 -9.96 8.69
C ALA A 121 -11.72 -10.56 8.84
N GLY A 122 -10.85 -9.99 9.66
CA GLY A 122 -9.49 -10.47 9.91
C GLY A 122 -8.48 -10.10 8.82
N ALA A 123 -8.72 -9.01 8.09
CA ALA A 123 -7.78 -8.53 7.08
C ALA A 123 -6.37 -8.34 7.66
N THR A 124 -5.33 -8.77 6.92
CA THR A 124 -3.94 -8.50 7.31
C THR A 124 -3.63 -7.01 7.16
N PHE A 125 -4.11 -6.42 6.07
CA PHE A 125 -3.99 -5.00 5.75
C PHE A 125 -5.32 -4.40 5.35
N ILE A 126 -5.45 -3.08 5.57
CA ILE A 126 -6.48 -2.25 4.94
C ILE A 126 -5.81 -1.07 4.23
N SER A 127 -6.40 -0.62 3.13
CA SER A 127 -5.88 0.50 2.35
C SER A 127 -6.91 1.63 2.24
N PRO A 128 -6.95 2.58 3.18
CA PRO A 128 -7.70 3.83 3.01
C PRO A 128 -7.02 4.72 1.97
N PHE A 129 -7.84 5.34 1.10
CA PHE A 129 -7.37 6.06 -0.08
C PHE A 129 -7.40 7.58 0.15
N MET A 130 -6.26 8.17 0.52
CA MET A 130 -6.15 9.59 0.81
C MET A 130 -6.43 10.47 -0.41
N GLY A 131 -5.67 10.31 -1.49
CA GLY A 131 -5.76 11.18 -2.65
C GLY A 131 -7.13 11.18 -3.32
N ARG A 132 -7.83 10.02 -3.38
CA ARG A 132 -9.21 9.98 -3.90
C ARG A 132 -10.22 10.66 -2.99
N MET A 133 -10.01 10.61 -1.66
CA MET A 133 -10.81 11.36 -0.69
C MET A 133 -10.70 12.86 -0.95
N ASP A 134 -9.48 13.37 -1.07
CA ASP A 134 -9.21 14.79 -1.29
C ASP A 134 -9.72 15.25 -2.66
N ASP A 135 -9.55 14.43 -3.72
CA ASP A 135 -10.13 14.71 -5.06
C ASP A 135 -11.67 14.89 -4.99
N ALA A 136 -12.33 14.18 -4.08
CA ALA A 136 -13.78 14.25 -3.85
C ALA A 136 -14.20 15.33 -2.82
N GLY A 137 -13.26 16.10 -2.28
CA GLY A 137 -13.52 17.17 -1.32
C GLY A 137 -13.73 16.70 0.12
N PHE A 138 -13.34 15.46 0.45
CA PHE A 138 -13.38 14.93 1.82
C PHE A 138 -12.02 15.09 2.51
N ASP A 139 -12.02 15.01 3.84
CA ASP A 139 -10.81 15.15 4.67
C ASP A 139 -10.14 13.79 4.87
N SER A 140 -9.11 13.52 4.07
CA SER A 140 -8.35 12.27 4.16
C SER A 140 -7.51 12.17 5.44
N LYS A 141 -7.01 13.31 5.97
CA LYS A 141 -6.27 13.35 7.23
C LYS A 141 -7.13 12.85 8.38
N LYS A 142 -8.33 13.40 8.51
CA LYS A 142 -9.28 12.99 9.54
C LYS A 142 -9.61 11.50 9.44
N LEU A 143 -9.80 10.97 8.23
CA LEU A 143 -10.06 9.54 8.03
C LEU A 143 -8.93 8.68 8.60
N ILE A 144 -7.66 8.99 8.27
CA ILE A 144 -6.50 8.22 8.75
C ILE A 144 -6.42 8.30 10.28
N GLU A 145 -6.53 9.49 10.87
CA GLU A 145 -6.49 9.70 12.31
C GLU A 145 -7.56 8.87 13.04
N GLU A 146 -8.80 8.92 12.57
CA GLU A 146 -9.92 8.17 13.17
C GLU A 146 -9.75 6.64 13.04
N ILE A 147 -9.29 6.13 11.89
CA ILE A 147 -9.04 4.69 11.73
C ILE A 147 -7.92 4.23 12.67
N VAL A 148 -6.82 4.99 12.77
CA VAL A 148 -5.71 4.67 13.68
C VAL A 148 -6.17 4.68 15.14
N GLU A 149 -6.99 5.65 15.52
CA GLU A 149 -7.57 5.72 16.87
C GLU A 149 -8.44 4.49 17.19
N VAL A 150 -9.36 4.14 16.29
CA VAL A 150 -10.21 2.95 16.45
C VAL A 150 -9.36 1.67 16.54
N LYS A 151 -8.40 1.51 15.63
CA LYS A 151 -7.46 0.38 15.67
C LYS A 151 -6.79 0.24 17.04
N ARG A 152 -6.29 1.35 17.57
CA ARG A 152 -5.63 1.41 18.88
C ARG A 152 -6.58 1.08 20.03
N ASN A 153 -7.79 1.68 20.04
CA ASN A 153 -8.78 1.52 21.11
C ASN A 153 -9.24 0.07 21.28
N PHE A 154 -9.35 -0.68 20.17
CA PHE A 154 -9.79 -2.07 20.19
C PHE A 154 -8.64 -3.09 20.04
N GLY A 155 -7.42 -2.65 19.85
CA GLY A 155 -6.23 -3.51 19.75
C GLY A 155 -6.17 -4.37 18.49
N TYR A 156 -6.78 -3.92 17.39
CA TYR A 156 -6.75 -4.62 16.10
C TYR A 156 -5.32 -4.80 15.59
N LYS A 157 -5.03 -6.00 15.06
CA LYS A 157 -3.70 -6.36 14.54
C LYS A 157 -3.52 -6.03 13.07
N THR A 158 -4.61 -5.78 12.36
CA THR A 158 -4.61 -5.34 10.96
C THR A 158 -3.72 -4.10 10.79
N GLU A 159 -2.79 -4.12 9.84
CA GLU A 159 -1.94 -2.97 9.55
C GLU A 159 -2.64 -2.03 8.55
N LEU A 160 -2.56 -0.73 8.80
CA LEU A 160 -3.10 0.31 7.93
C LEU A 160 -2.07 0.74 6.91
N ILE A 161 -2.42 0.65 5.63
CA ILE A 161 -1.64 1.14 4.48
C ILE A 161 -2.27 2.45 3.99
N ALA A 162 -1.73 3.60 4.34
CA ALA A 162 -2.13 4.86 3.72
C ALA A 162 -1.84 4.78 2.22
N ALA A 163 -2.90 4.81 1.39
CA ALA A 163 -2.84 4.57 -0.04
C ALA A 163 -3.33 5.77 -0.86
N SER A 164 -3.18 5.70 -2.19
CA SER A 164 -3.51 6.80 -3.09
C SER A 164 -2.76 8.09 -2.73
N ILE A 165 -1.52 7.96 -2.31
CA ILE A 165 -0.64 9.09 -1.97
C ILE A 165 -0.30 9.87 -3.25
N ARG A 166 -0.43 11.20 -3.21
CA ARG A 166 -0.20 12.10 -4.36
C ARG A 166 0.98 13.05 -4.16
N ASN A 167 1.37 13.33 -2.91
CA ASN A 167 2.33 14.37 -2.57
C ASN A 167 3.00 14.06 -1.22
N LEU A 168 3.98 14.91 -0.84
CA LEU A 168 4.73 14.78 0.42
C LEU A 168 3.85 15.04 1.65
N GLU A 169 2.83 15.90 1.52
CA GLU A 169 1.92 16.19 2.64
C GLU A 169 1.12 14.94 3.04
N HIS A 170 0.65 14.15 2.09
CA HIS A 170 0.01 12.86 2.41
C HIS A 170 0.94 11.93 3.17
N VAL A 171 2.24 11.90 2.83
CA VAL A 171 3.24 11.09 3.56
C VAL A 171 3.41 11.60 4.99
N ASN A 172 3.50 12.93 5.18
CA ASN A 172 3.60 13.55 6.50
C ASN A 172 2.36 13.25 7.34
N VAL A 173 1.17 13.44 6.78
CA VAL A 173 -0.11 13.16 7.46
C VAL A 173 -0.17 11.70 7.89
N ALA A 174 0.13 10.75 6.99
CA ALA A 174 0.13 9.32 7.32
C ALA A 174 1.11 8.99 8.46
N ALA A 175 2.31 9.58 8.43
CA ALA A 175 3.32 9.35 9.43
C ALA A 175 2.92 9.93 10.80
N VAL A 176 2.42 11.17 10.84
CA VAL A 176 2.02 11.86 12.09
C VAL A 176 0.78 11.21 12.69
N ALA A 177 -0.20 10.81 11.88
CA ALA A 177 -1.40 10.10 12.33
C ALA A 177 -1.11 8.69 12.87
N GLY A 178 0.07 8.12 12.58
CA GLY A 178 0.45 6.79 13.06
C GLY A 178 0.01 5.64 12.18
N SER A 179 -0.14 5.86 10.86
CA SER A 179 -0.29 4.78 9.89
C SER A 179 0.85 3.78 10.00
N ASP A 180 0.57 2.47 9.92
CA ASP A 180 1.62 1.44 9.99
C ASP A 180 2.51 1.49 8.74
N ILE A 181 1.91 1.77 7.58
CA ILE A 181 2.53 1.74 6.27
C ILE A 181 2.02 2.93 5.45
N ALA A 182 2.88 3.46 4.58
CA ALA A 182 2.47 4.33 3.48
C ALA A 182 2.93 3.69 2.17
N THR A 183 2.02 3.53 1.20
CA THR A 183 2.39 3.07 -0.14
C THR A 183 2.50 4.27 -1.08
N ILE A 184 3.72 4.50 -1.56
CA ILE A 184 4.14 5.78 -2.14
C ILE A 184 4.50 5.56 -3.62
N PRO A 185 3.92 6.33 -4.58
CA PRO A 185 4.37 6.31 -5.96
C PRO A 185 5.85 6.69 -6.08
N TYR A 186 6.59 6.05 -7.00
CA TYR A 186 8.03 6.27 -7.19
C TYR A 186 8.41 7.75 -7.28
N LYS A 187 7.66 8.52 -8.06
CA LYS A 187 7.87 9.97 -8.22
C LYS A 187 7.77 10.75 -6.89
N VAL A 188 6.87 10.35 -6.00
CA VAL A 188 6.71 10.99 -4.69
C VAL A 188 7.83 10.53 -3.76
N LEU A 189 8.19 9.24 -3.78
CA LEU A 189 9.29 8.68 -2.99
C LEU A 189 10.61 9.42 -3.30
N MET A 190 10.92 9.65 -4.57
CA MET A 190 12.14 10.36 -4.97
C MET A 190 12.14 11.84 -4.53
N LYS A 191 10.99 12.47 -4.41
CA LYS A 191 10.90 13.84 -3.86
C LYS A 191 11.17 13.92 -2.36
N MET A 192 11.02 12.81 -1.62
CA MET A 192 11.26 12.81 -0.16
C MET A 192 12.73 13.11 0.21
N VAL A 193 13.66 12.85 -0.68
CA VAL A 193 15.09 13.16 -0.45
C VAL A 193 15.48 14.58 -0.86
N GLU A 194 14.59 15.33 -1.49
CA GLU A 194 14.86 16.67 -2.02
C GLU A 194 14.50 17.75 -0.98
N HIS A 195 15.46 18.60 -0.64
CA HIS A 195 15.21 19.79 0.17
C HIS A 195 16.18 20.92 -0.19
N PRO A 196 15.72 22.17 -0.38
CA PRO A 196 16.60 23.29 -0.73
C PRO A 196 17.75 23.51 0.27
N LEU A 197 17.48 23.35 1.56
CA LEU A 197 18.50 23.50 2.60
C LEU A 197 19.53 22.38 2.59
N THR A 198 19.16 21.16 2.22
CA THR A 198 20.10 20.04 2.02
C THR A 198 21.05 20.37 0.87
N THR A 199 20.51 20.84 -0.25
CA THR A 199 21.31 21.25 -1.42
C THR A 199 22.27 22.40 -1.06
N ALA A 200 21.81 23.42 -0.33
CA ALA A 200 22.64 24.53 0.12
C ALA A 200 23.72 24.06 1.10
N GLY A 201 23.39 23.21 2.05
CA GLY A 201 24.33 22.64 3.02
C GLY A 201 25.45 21.84 2.36
N LEU A 202 25.13 21.02 1.38
CA LEU A 202 26.12 20.25 0.61
C LEU A 202 27.11 21.16 -0.13
N LYS A 203 26.66 22.29 -0.68
CA LYS A 203 27.55 23.26 -1.32
C LYS A 203 28.53 23.88 -0.31
N ILE A 204 28.04 24.29 0.87
CA ILE A 204 28.88 24.81 1.94
C ILE A 204 29.96 23.81 2.37
N PHE A 205 29.57 22.53 2.56
CA PHE A 205 30.51 21.47 2.94
C PHE A 205 31.56 21.22 1.86
N ALA A 206 31.14 21.18 0.58
CA ALA A 206 32.07 20.97 -0.54
C ALA A 206 33.09 22.16 -0.68
N GLU A 207 32.69 23.39 -0.37
CA GLU A 207 33.58 24.56 -0.36
C GLU A 207 34.56 24.50 0.82
N ALA A 208 34.11 24.08 2.00
CA ALA A 208 34.96 23.95 3.17
C ALA A 208 36.03 22.85 3.02
N SER A 209 35.71 21.76 2.32
CA SER A 209 36.65 20.63 2.07
C SER A 209 37.75 20.94 1.04
N LYS A 210 37.68 22.09 0.36
CA LYS A 210 38.71 22.55 -0.60
C LYS A 210 39.79 23.45 0.02
N LYS A 211 39.60 23.78 1.29
CA LYS A 211 40.57 24.57 2.10
C LYS A 211 41.43 23.64 2.95
#